data_52bf9ef6c91dc0dc85c33818588c5cc0
#
_entry.id   52bf9ef6c91dc0dc85c33818588c5cc0
#
_cell.length_a   1.000
_cell.length_b   1.000
_cell.length_c   1.000
_cell.angle_alpha   90.00
_cell.angle_beta   90.00
_cell.angle_gamma   90.00
#
_symmetry.space_group_name_H-M   'P 1'
#
loop_
_entity.id
_entity.type
_entity.pdbx_description
1 polymer ?
#
loop_
_entity_poly.entity_id
_entity_poly.type
_entity_poly.pdbx_seq_one_letter_code
_entity_poly.pdbx_strand_id
1 'polypeptide(L)'
;MVNNTLNVGKIEEGFVLDHIQAGRSMEIYKYLHLDKLDCCVAIIKNAKSSKMGKKDIMKIECPIDFMDLDILGFIDHNITVNIIKNSQVVDKKALSLPKKIANVIRCKNPRCITSIEQELDHVFVLTDPENEIYRCQYCEEKYHGRK
;
A
#
# COMPACT_ATOMS: atom_id res chain seq x y z
N MET A 1 23.95 -4.47 -6.22
CA MET A 1 22.85 -5.22 -5.66
C MET A 1 22.99 -6.70 -5.98
N VAL A 2 22.93 -7.49 -5.01
CA VAL A 2 23.01 -8.92 -5.24
C VAL A 2 21.64 -9.49 -5.41
N ASN A 3 21.47 -10.16 -6.50
CA ASN A 3 20.23 -10.84 -6.75
C ASN A 3 20.53 -12.33 -6.70
N ASN A 4 20.54 -12.83 -5.52
CA ASN A 4 21.07 -14.15 -5.28
C ASN A 4 20.02 -15.19 -5.04
N THR A 5 18.76 -14.86 -5.15
CA THR A 5 17.74 -15.81 -4.74
C THR A 5 16.87 -16.27 -5.87
N LEU A 6 16.00 -15.41 -6.32
CA LEU A 6 15.01 -15.81 -7.31
C LEU A 6 15.18 -15.00 -8.58
N ASN A 7 15.23 -15.69 -9.69
CA ASN A 7 15.32 -15.05 -10.98
C ASN A 7 13.91 -14.78 -11.50
N VAL A 8 13.34 -13.69 -11.05
CA VAL A 8 12.04 -13.25 -11.54
C VAL A 8 12.28 -12.33 -12.73
N GLY A 9 11.56 -12.49 -13.79
CA GLY A 9 11.77 -11.71 -15.00
C GLY A 9 11.75 -10.21 -14.76
N LYS A 10 12.36 -9.48 -15.66
CA LYS A 10 12.37 -8.02 -15.57
C LYS A 10 11.01 -7.46 -15.93
N ILE A 11 10.66 -6.37 -15.27
CA ILE A 11 9.43 -5.64 -15.56
C ILE A 11 9.76 -4.60 -16.61
N GLU A 12 8.93 -4.52 -17.66
CA GLU A 12 9.10 -3.50 -18.66
C GLU A 12 8.48 -2.19 -18.23
N GLU A 13 7.28 -2.24 -17.67
CA GLU A 13 6.63 -1.06 -17.11
C GLU A 13 5.84 -1.51 -15.88
N GLY A 14 6.01 -0.79 -14.77
CA GLY A 14 5.28 -1.12 -13.57
C GLY A 14 5.97 -0.61 -12.33
N PHE A 15 5.80 -1.36 -11.24
CA PHE A 15 6.28 -0.94 -9.93
C PHE A 15 7.01 -2.07 -9.25
N VAL A 16 8.07 -1.72 -8.52
CA VAL A 16 8.69 -2.65 -7.57
C VAL A 16 8.53 -2.03 -6.19
N LEU A 17 7.78 -2.70 -5.33
CA LEU A 17 7.58 -2.28 -3.96
C LEU A 17 8.60 -2.99 -3.09
N ASP A 18 9.51 -2.23 -2.50
CA ASP A 18 10.58 -2.77 -1.70
C ASP A 18 10.43 -2.32 -0.24
N HIS A 19 11.15 -2.97 0.64
CA HIS A 19 11.15 -2.68 2.08
C HIS A 19 9.76 -2.89 2.70
N ILE A 20 9.00 -3.83 2.16
CA ILE A 20 7.76 -4.25 2.76
C ILE A 20 8.11 -5.09 3.99
N GLN A 21 7.47 -4.79 5.11
CA GLN A 21 7.66 -5.59 6.31
C GLN A 21 7.31 -7.05 6.02
N ALA A 22 8.21 -7.95 6.40
CA ALA A 22 8.03 -9.37 6.11
C ALA A 22 6.69 -9.85 6.67
N GLY A 23 5.93 -10.50 5.80
CA GLY A 23 4.60 -11.01 6.16
C GLY A 23 3.45 -10.11 5.75
N ARG A 24 3.71 -8.90 5.28
CA ARG A 24 2.62 -7.97 4.94
C ARG A 24 2.32 -7.88 3.44
N SER A 25 3.05 -8.60 2.61
CA SER A 25 2.84 -8.50 1.17
C SER A 25 1.43 -8.92 0.75
N MET A 26 0.85 -9.93 1.38
CA MET A 26 -0.48 -10.38 1.02
C MET A 26 -1.56 -9.38 1.42
N GLU A 27 -1.34 -8.65 2.49
CA GLU A 27 -2.23 -7.58 2.89
C GLU A 27 -2.24 -6.48 1.81
N ILE A 28 -1.06 -6.13 1.32
CA ILE A 28 -0.94 -5.14 0.26
C ILE A 28 -1.61 -5.63 -1.01
N TYR A 29 -1.41 -6.89 -1.34
CA TYR A 29 -2.02 -7.51 -2.50
C TYR A 29 -3.54 -7.34 -2.49
N LYS A 30 -4.15 -7.52 -1.31
CA LYS A 30 -5.60 -7.38 -1.16
C LYS A 30 -6.04 -5.92 -1.23
N TYR A 31 -5.33 -5.03 -0.55
CA TYR A 31 -5.72 -3.62 -0.53
C TYR A 31 -5.62 -2.97 -1.91
N LEU A 32 -4.68 -3.39 -2.71
CA LEU A 32 -4.54 -2.87 -4.07
C LEU A 32 -5.43 -3.59 -5.05
N HIS A 33 -6.21 -4.59 -4.60
CA HIS A 33 -7.12 -5.36 -5.44
C HIS A 33 -6.41 -6.03 -6.61
N LEU A 34 -5.19 -6.48 -6.39
CA LEU A 34 -4.40 -7.10 -7.44
C LEU A 34 -4.97 -8.44 -7.89
N ASP A 35 -5.74 -9.08 -7.01
CA ASP A 35 -6.40 -10.33 -7.34
C ASP A 35 -7.46 -10.17 -8.44
N LYS A 36 -7.94 -8.94 -8.63
CA LYS A 36 -8.98 -8.65 -9.62
C LYS A 36 -8.42 -8.09 -10.92
N LEU A 37 -7.10 -7.97 -11.01
CA LEU A 37 -6.46 -7.35 -12.15
C LEU A 37 -5.72 -8.39 -12.96
N ASP A 38 -5.67 -8.18 -14.26
CA ASP A 38 -4.95 -9.06 -15.18
C ASP A 38 -3.52 -8.56 -15.33
N CYS A 39 -2.84 -8.41 -14.21
CA CYS A 39 -1.46 -7.93 -14.17
C CYS A 39 -0.54 -9.06 -13.74
N CYS A 40 0.68 -9.03 -14.25
CA CYS A 40 1.69 -9.98 -13.81
C CYS A 40 2.26 -9.49 -12.49
N VAL A 41 2.11 -10.30 -11.45
CA VAL A 41 2.56 -9.94 -10.10
C VAL A 41 3.47 -11.03 -9.57
N ALA A 42 4.63 -10.63 -9.04
CA ALA A 42 5.55 -11.55 -8.38
C ALA A 42 5.77 -11.06 -6.95
N ILE A 43 5.72 -11.98 -6.01
CA ILE A 43 5.93 -11.67 -4.59
C ILE A 43 7.09 -12.51 -4.09
N ILE A 44 8.06 -11.84 -3.47
CA ILE A 44 9.19 -12.52 -2.83
C ILE A 44 9.03 -12.28 -1.33
N LYS A 45 8.78 -13.35 -0.60
CA LYS A 45 8.61 -13.26 0.86
C LYS A 45 9.89 -13.60 1.57
N ASN A 46 10.15 -12.89 2.65
CA ASN A 46 11.29 -13.17 3.53
C ASN A 46 12.63 -13.06 2.81
N ALA A 47 12.76 -12.08 1.93
CA ALA A 47 14.04 -11.78 1.29
C ALA A 47 15.00 -11.22 2.33
N LYS A 48 16.25 -11.52 2.20
CA LYS A 48 17.26 -11.00 3.13
C LYS A 48 17.39 -9.49 2.99
N SER A 49 17.48 -8.80 4.11
CA SER A 49 17.61 -7.36 4.13
C SER A 49 18.62 -6.96 5.19
N SER A 50 19.61 -6.19 4.80
CA SER A 50 20.59 -5.68 5.76
C SER A 50 19.98 -4.65 6.70
N LYS A 51 18.91 -3.99 6.26
CA LYS A 51 18.26 -2.95 7.03
C LYS A 51 17.16 -3.50 7.93
N MET A 52 16.44 -4.52 7.48
CA MET A 52 15.27 -5.02 8.18
C MET A 52 15.37 -6.45 8.66
N GLY A 53 16.48 -7.12 8.35
CA GLY A 53 16.62 -8.56 8.58
C GLY A 53 15.94 -9.35 7.49
N LYS A 54 14.62 -9.25 7.41
CA LYS A 54 13.81 -9.84 6.35
C LYS A 54 12.85 -8.82 5.83
N LYS A 55 12.55 -8.90 4.56
CA LYS A 55 11.57 -8.01 3.93
C LYS A 55 10.83 -8.78 2.86
N ASP A 56 9.68 -8.26 2.46
CA ASP A 56 8.97 -8.74 1.28
C ASP A 56 9.20 -7.77 0.14
N ILE A 57 9.18 -8.28 -1.08
CA ILE A 57 9.31 -7.48 -2.30
C ILE A 57 8.15 -7.87 -3.21
N MET A 58 7.52 -6.89 -3.83
CA MET A 58 6.45 -7.14 -4.76
C MET A 58 6.74 -6.45 -6.08
N LYS A 59 6.66 -7.20 -7.18
CA LYS A 59 6.84 -6.66 -8.53
C LYS A 59 5.51 -6.72 -9.24
N ILE A 60 5.05 -5.58 -9.74
CA ILE A 60 3.76 -5.47 -10.39
C ILE A 60 3.96 -4.88 -11.78
N GLU A 61 3.62 -5.64 -12.80
CA GLU A 61 3.72 -5.17 -14.17
C GLU A 61 2.37 -4.63 -14.61
N CYS A 62 2.27 -3.30 -14.71
CA CYS A 62 1.03 -2.61 -15.06
C CYS A 62 1.38 -1.19 -15.52
N PRO A 63 0.43 -0.47 -16.13
CA PRO A 63 0.67 0.94 -16.46
C PRO A 63 1.00 1.75 -15.23
N ILE A 64 1.93 2.69 -15.35
CA ILE A 64 2.49 3.38 -14.20
C ILE A 64 1.52 4.38 -13.55
N ASP A 65 0.46 4.76 -14.23
CA ASP A 65 -0.54 5.66 -13.64
C ASP A 65 -1.67 4.90 -12.95
N PHE A 66 -1.55 3.60 -12.84
CA PHE A 66 -2.59 2.73 -12.34
C PHE A 66 -2.59 2.62 -10.81
N MET A 67 -1.44 2.82 -10.18
CA MET A 67 -1.27 2.56 -8.76
C MET A 67 -1.69 3.74 -7.90
N ASP A 68 -2.48 3.47 -6.86
CA ASP A 68 -2.84 4.48 -5.87
C ASP A 68 -1.81 4.47 -4.75
N LEU A 69 -0.89 5.41 -4.80
CA LEU A 69 0.19 5.49 -3.82
C LEU A 69 -0.30 5.94 -2.45
N ASP A 70 -1.43 6.63 -2.38
CA ASP A 70 -1.99 7.05 -1.08
C ASP A 70 -2.42 5.83 -0.27
N ILE A 71 -3.00 4.84 -0.92
CA ILE A 71 -3.37 3.60 -0.24
C ILE A 71 -2.13 2.92 0.32
N LEU A 72 -1.07 2.85 -0.47
CA LEU A 72 0.19 2.26 -0.01
C LEU A 72 0.75 3.01 1.19
N GLY A 73 0.75 4.34 1.13
CA GLY A 73 1.25 5.15 2.24
C GLY A 73 0.46 4.92 3.52
N PHE A 74 -0.84 4.70 3.40
CA PHE A 74 -1.67 4.39 4.55
C PHE A 74 -1.32 3.02 5.14
N ILE A 75 -1.08 2.03 4.29
CA ILE A 75 -0.77 0.68 4.75
C ILE A 75 0.59 0.65 5.44
N ASP A 76 1.61 1.19 4.79
CA ASP A 76 2.97 1.21 5.32
C ASP A 76 3.78 2.26 4.58
N HIS A 77 4.01 3.40 5.22
CA HIS A 77 4.73 4.48 4.56
C HIS A 77 6.24 4.24 4.50
N ASN A 78 6.73 3.14 5.07
CA ASN A 78 8.15 2.79 4.96
C ASN A 78 8.49 2.04 3.68
N ILE A 79 7.48 1.68 2.91
CA ILE A 79 7.67 1.02 1.62
C ILE A 79 8.31 2.00 0.64
N THR A 80 9.27 1.50 -0.13
CA THR A 80 9.87 2.28 -1.21
C THR A 80 9.27 1.81 -2.52
N VAL A 81 8.83 2.76 -3.35
CA VAL A 81 8.23 2.45 -4.65
C VAL A 81 9.21 2.82 -5.74
N ASN A 82 9.64 1.82 -6.50
CA ASN A 82 10.47 2.03 -7.67
C ASN A 82 9.58 1.96 -8.90
N ILE A 83 9.58 3.01 -9.68
CA ILE A 83 8.78 3.08 -10.90
C ILE A 83 9.64 2.64 -12.07
N ILE A 84 9.16 1.65 -12.81
CA ILE A 84 9.89 1.05 -13.92
C ILE A 84 9.24 1.45 -15.22
N LYS A 85 10.05 1.91 -16.16
CA LYS A 85 9.60 2.20 -17.51
C LYS A 85 10.72 1.89 -18.48
N ASN A 86 10.39 1.20 -19.57
CA ASN A 86 11.37 0.73 -20.54
C ASN A 86 12.45 -0.11 -19.87
N SER A 87 12.02 -0.95 -18.93
CA SER A 87 12.90 -1.90 -18.20
C SER A 87 13.95 -1.22 -17.34
N GLN A 88 13.76 0.06 -17.03
CA GLN A 88 14.69 0.81 -16.20
C GLN A 88 13.94 1.53 -15.08
N VAL A 89 14.61 1.68 -13.94
CA VAL A 89 14.05 2.46 -12.84
C VAL A 89 14.12 3.94 -13.22
N VAL A 90 12.97 4.56 -13.43
CA VAL A 90 12.92 5.97 -13.82
C VAL A 90 12.65 6.88 -12.64
N ASP A 91 12.14 6.34 -11.53
CA ASP A 91 11.86 7.14 -10.36
C ASP A 91 11.84 6.23 -9.14
N LYS A 92 12.14 6.81 -8.00
CA LYS A 92 12.12 6.09 -6.73
C LYS A 92 11.43 6.98 -5.71
N LYS A 93 10.27 6.57 -5.25
CA LYS A 93 9.44 7.39 -4.37
C LYS A 93 9.39 6.85 -2.97
N ALA A 94 9.52 7.75 -2.01
CA ALA A 94 9.23 7.45 -0.61
C ALA A 94 7.77 7.81 -0.36
N LEU A 95 7.10 6.99 0.42
CA LEU A 95 5.70 7.21 0.73
C LEU A 95 5.56 8.00 2.03
N SER A 96 4.41 8.61 2.20
CA SER A 96 4.06 9.29 3.44
C SER A 96 2.62 8.95 3.77
N LEU A 97 2.23 9.21 5.03
CA LEU A 97 0.86 9.02 5.43
C LEU A 97 -0.01 10.02 4.69
N PRO A 98 -1.04 9.57 3.97
CA PRO A 98 -1.95 10.50 3.32
C PRO A 98 -2.77 11.26 4.35
N LYS A 99 -3.10 12.50 4.04
CA LYS A 99 -3.89 13.32 4.94
C LYS A 99 -5.34 12.86 5.01
N LYS A 100 -5.81 12.24 3.97
CA LYS A 100 -7.21 11.81 3.88
C LYS A 100 -7.29 10.58 2.98
N ILE A 101 -8.11 9.62 3.38
CA ILE A 101 -8.36 8.43 2.56
C ILE A 101 -9.88 8.25 2.43
N ALA A 102 -10.30 7.77 1.28
CA ALA A 102 -11.72 7.58 0.99
C ALA A 102 -11.95 6.15 0.52
N ASN A 103 -12.89 5.47 1.17
CA ASN A 103 -13.34 4.12 0.80
C ASN A 103 -12.25 3.06 0.85
N VAL A 104 -11.20 3.31 1.65
CA VAL A 104 -10.15 2.31 1.91
C VAL A 104 -10.53 1.48 3.13
N ILE A 105 -11.01 2.16 4.17
CA ILE A 105 -11.50 1.53 5.40
C ILE A 105 -12.90 2.04 5.68
N ARG A 106 -13.65 1.27 6.44
CA ARG A 106 -15.03 1.61 6.77
C ARG A 106 -15.17 2.02 8.22
N CYS A 107 -16.02 3.02 8.45
CA CYS A 107 -16.38 3.40 9.81
C CYS A 107 -17.26 2.30 10.41
N LYS A 108 -16.88 1.85 11.61
CA LYS A 108 -17.62 0.78 12.28
C LYS A 108 -18.55 1.29 13.37
N ASN A 109 -18.68 2.60 13.49
CA ASN A 109 -19.61 3.19 14.44
C ASN A 109 -21.03 3.07 13.87
N PRO A 110 -21.91 2.29 14.49
CA PRO A 110 -23.26 2.09 13.96
C PRO A 110 -24.10 3.36 13.96
N ARG A 111 -23.69 4.37 14.71
CA ARG A 111 -24.41 5.65 14.79
C ARG A 111 -23.89 6.65 13.76
N CYS A 112 -22.84 6.33 13.03
CA CYS A 112 -22.31 7.23 12.03
C CYS A 112 -23.26 7.28 10.83
N ILE A 113 -23.37 8.48 10.23
CA ILE A 113 -24.20 8.64 9.05
C ILE A 113 -23.79 7.71 7.91
N THR A 114 -22.48 7.36 7.83
CA THR A 114 -22.01 6.45 6.79
C THR A 114 -22.51 5.04 6.99
N SER A 115 -22.91 4.68 8.21
CA SER A 115 -23.52 3.37 8.47
C SER A 115 -24.98 3.32 8.09
N ILE A 116 -25.61 4.48 7.94
CA ILE A 116 -27.02 4.61 7.62
C ILE A 116 -27.19 4.90 6.13
N GLU A 117 -26.44 5.84 5.60
CA GLU A 117 -26.49 6.23 4.20
C GLU A 117 -25.40 5.53 3.43
N GLN A 118 -25.76 4.49 2.70
CA GLN A 118 -24.76 3.65 2.04
C GLN A 118 -24.09 4.32 0.85
N GLU A 119 -24.65 5.42 0.37
CA GLU A 119 -24.09 6.12 -0.77
C GLU A 119 -22.98 7.08 -0.39
N LEU A 120 -22.80 7.34 0.90
CA LEU A 120 -21.75 8.25 1.36
C LEU A 120 -20.40 7.54 1.36
N ASP A 121 -19.39 8.28 0.97
CA ASP A 121 -18.02 7.77 1.05
C ASP A 121 -17.59 7.66 2.50
N HIS A 122 -16.84 6.60 2.79
CA HIS A 122 -16.19 6.46 4.08
C HIS A 122 -14.86 7.19 4.03
N VAL A 123 -14.80 8.37 4.63
CA VAL A 123 -13.63 9.24 4.58
C VAL A 123 -13.01 9.33 5.95
N PHE A 124 -11.71 9.06 6.02
CA PHE A 124 -10.94 9.16 7.26
C PHE A 124 -9.85 10.19 7.09
N VAL A 125 -9.65 10.99 8.11
CA VAL A 125 -8.71 12.10 8.11
C VAL A 125 -7.59 11.81 9.10
N LEU A 126 -6.36 12.06 8.70
CA LEU A 126 -5.20 11.92 9.58
C LEU A 126 -5.21 13.05 10.60
N THR A 127 -5.50 12.71 11.86
CA THR A 127 -5.60 13.70 12.92
C THR A 127 -4.36 13.77 13.80
N ASP A 128 -3.57 12.71 13.84
CA ASP A 128 -2.33 12.67 14.61
C ASP A 128 -1.27 11.92 13.81
N PRO A 129 -0.45 12.64 13.03
CA PRO A 129 0.56 12.00 12.19
C PRO A 129 1.62 11.23 12.97
N GLU A 130 1.99 11.71 14.16
CA GLU A 130 3.02 11.03 14.95
C GLU A 130 2.57 9.64 15.38
N ASN A 131 1.33 9.52 15.78
CA ASN A 131 0.77 8.25 16.24
C ASN A 131 -0.03 7.55 15.16
N GLU A 132 -0.05 8.09 13.95
CA GLU A 132 -0.72 7.51 12.80
C GLU A 132 -2.20 7.26 13.06
N ILE A 133 -2.87 8.26 13.63
CA ILE A 133 -4.27 8.14 13.99
C ILE A 133 -5.16 8.74 12.91
N TYR A 134 -6.09 7.95 12.42
CA TYR A 134 -7.11 8.37 11.48
C TYR A 134 -8.47 8.35 12.14
N ARG A 135 -9.29 9.36 11.86
CA ARG A 135 -10.65 9.47 12.41
C ARG A 135 -11.64 9.66 11.28
N CYS A 136 -12.83 9.11 11.49
CA CYS A 136 -13.93 9.28 10.54
C CYS A 136 -14.25 10.76 10.42
N GLN A 137 -14.40 11.24 9.17
CA GLN A 137 -14.70 12.66 8.93
C GLN A 137 -16.04 13.07 9.51
N TYR A 138 -17.00 12.15 9.60
CA TYR A 138 -18.35 12.47 10.03
C TYR A 138 -18.57 12.32 11.53
N CYS A 139 -18.17 11.19 12.11
CA CYS A 139 -18.43 10.93 13.53
C CYS A 139 -17.20 11.06 14.41
N GLU A 140 -16.03 11.23 13.80
CA GLU A 140 -14.74 11.40 14.48
C GLU A 140 -14.30 10.17 15.27
N GLU A 141 -14.93 9.03 15.02
CA GLU A 141 -14.50 7.79 15.61
C GLU A 141 -13.13 7.41 15.10
N LYS A 142 -12.26 7.00 16.02
CA LYS A 142 -10.91 6.59 15.68
C LYS A 142 -10.93 5.24 14.96
N TYR A 143 -10.10 5.10 13.92
CA TYR A 143 -9.96 3.82 13.26
C TYR A 143 -9.12 2.88 14.14
N HIS A 144 -9.65 1.71 14.44
CA HIS A 144 -9.02 0.78 15.38
C HIS A 144 -8.32 -0.40 14.73
N GLY A 145 -8.35 -0.50 13.42
CA GLY A 145 -7.72 -1.62 12.72
C GLY A 145 -6.20 -1.52 12.60
N ARG A 146 -5.63 -0.38 12.95
CA ARG A 146 -4.19 -0.17 12.88
C ARG A 146 -3.54 -0.48 14.20
N LYS A 147 -2.33 -0.95 14.14
CA LYS A 147 -1.54 -1.22 15.35
C LYS A 147 -0.29 -0.41 15.39
#